data_1a145e071a09a5d5e2890207de999951
#
_entry.id   1a145e071a09a5d5e2890207de999951
#
_cell.length_a   1.000
_cell.length_b   1.000
_cell.length_c   1.000
_cell.angle_alpha   90.00
_cell.angle_beta   90.00
_cell.angle_gamma   90.00
#
_symmetry.space_group_name_H-M   'P 1'
#
loop_
_entity.id
_entity.type
_entity.pdbx_description
1 polymer ?
#
loop_
_entity_poly.entity_id
_entity_poly.type
_entity_poly.pdbx_seq_one_letter_code
_entity_poly.pdbx_strand_id
1 'polypeptide(L)'
;MSAHCSSHEPDLKAAPAGLKRALVWVIAINATMFFVEMTAGSMAQSQALKADALDFLGDSLTYALSFAVLGMTLKTRAMAAMLKGGSLAAMGLFVLGLTLYRVFTGAAPEAPVMGGIGFLALAANLISVLFLLRFREGDANIRSVWLCSRNDAIGNVAVLIAAALVWATGSYWPDLVVAAGMAGLFLHSATLILLRARQELAHARACEQTSAAGLMTAIRKAHTT
;
A
#
# COMPACT_ATOMS: atom_id res chain seq x y z
N MET A 1 -18.78 23.84 24.04
CA MET A 1 -18.33 23.70 22.65
C MET A 1 -18.59 22.27 22.25
N SER A 2 -19.69 22.01 21.53
CA SER A 2 -20.04 20.66 21.03
C SER A 2 -19.09 20.31 19.91
N ALA A 3 -18.19 19.36 20.15
CA ALA A 3 -17.35 18.80 19.12
C ALA A 3 -18.25 18.11 18.09
N HIS A 4 -18.34 18.66 16.89
CA HIS A 4 -19.02 18.05 15.76
C HIS A 4 -18.24 16.77 15.37
N CYS A 5 -18.69 15.62 15.86
CA CYS A 5 -18.21 14.28 15.44
C CYS A 5 -18.83 13.88 14.08
N SER A 6 -19.17 14.83 13.22
CA SER A 6 -19.63 14.56 11.86
C SER A 6 -18.41 14.27 10.99
N SER A 7 -18.10 12.99 10.82
CA SER A 7 -17.23 12.51 9.77
C SER A 7 -17.84 12.91 8.42
N HIS A 8 -17.19 13.79 7.67
CA HIS A 8 -17.46 13.96 6.25
C HIS A 8 -17.06 12.65 5.57
N GLU A 9 -18.02 11.73 5.44
CA GLU A 9 -17.83 10.51 4.68
C GLU A 9 -17.80 10.87 3.19
N PRO A 10 -16.75 10.53 2.45
CA PRO A 10 -16.83 10.51 1.00
C PRO A 10 -17.81 9.40 0.61
N ASP A 11 -18.95 9.78 0.09
CA ASP A 11 -20.02 8.86 -0.32
C ASP A 11 -19.64 8.17 -1.63
N LEU A 12 -18.94 7.04 -1.53
CA LEU A 12 -18.63 6.19 -2.70
C LEU A 12 -19.88 5.44 -3.22
N LYS A 13 -21.05 5.57 -2.60
CA LYS A 13 -22.31 5.19 -3.26
C LYS A 13 -22.56 6.06 -4.49
N ALA A 14 -22.02 7.28 -4.50
CA ALA A 14 -22.01 8.21 -5.63
C ALA A 14 -20.81 8.04 -6.59
N ALA A 15 -19.86 7.10 -6.32
CA ALA A 15 -18.72 6.91 -7.19
C ALA A 15 -19.16 6.43 -8.58
N PRO A 16 -18.65 7.05 -9.67
CA PRO A 16 -18.99 6.66 -11.02
C PRO A 16 -18.78 5.15 -11.24
N ALA A 17 -19.73 4.46 -11.89
CA ALA A 17 -19.64 3.01 -12.13
C ALA A 17 -18.33 2.62 -12.86
N GLY A 18 -17.77 3.51 -13.67
CA GLY A 18 -16.48 3.34 -14.33
C GLY A 18 -15.29 3.28 -13.38
N LEU A 19 -15.32 4.00 -12.26
CA LEU A 19 -14.26 3.97 -11.26
C LEU A 19 -14.16 2.61 -10.56
N LYS A 20 -15.29 2.02 -10.18
CA LYS A 20 -15.32 0.69 -9.56
C LYS A 20 -14.67 -0.36 -10.47
N ARG A 21 -15.00 -0.33 -11.76
CA ARG A 21 -14.38 -1.23 -12.76
C ARG A 21 -12.87 -0.98 -12.88
N ALA A 22 -12.43 0.28 -12.94
CA ALA A 22 -11.02 0.61 -13.01
C ALA A 22 -10.26 0.07 -11.79
N LEU A 23 -10.78 0.26 -10.58
CA LEU A 23 -10.18 -0.26 -9.35
C LEU A 23 -10.10 -1.79 -9.33
N VAL A 24 -11.15 -2.49 -9.77
CA VAL A 24 -11.13 -3.96 -9.86
C VAL A 24 -10.05 -4.43 -10.83
N TRP A 25 -9.90 -3.79 -11.98
CA TRP A 25 -8.84 -4.13 -12.93
C TRP A 25 -7.45 -3.85 -12.37
N VAL A 26 -7.25 -2.72 -11.70
CA VAL A 26 -5.96 -2.39 -11.06
C VAL A 26 -5.63 -3.41 -9.97
N ILE A 27 -6.58 -3.79 -9.11
CA ILE A 27 -6.37 -4.84 -8.11
C ILE A 27 -6.01 -6.18 -8.77
N ALA A 28 -6.70 -6.56 -9.84
CA ALA A 28 -6.42 -7.81 -10.55
C ALA A 28 -5.03 -7.81 -11.20
N ILE A 29 -4.62 -6.69 -11.82
CA ILE A 29 -3.28 -6.52 -12.40
C ILE A 29 -2.22 -6.65 -11.29
N ASN A 30 -2.35 -5.91 -10.20
CA ASN A 30 -1.40 -5.93 -9.09
C ASN A 30 -1.32 -7.31 -8.45
N ALA A 31 -2.45 -7.97 -8.19
CA ALA A 31 -2.46 -9.31 -7.63
C ALA A 31 -1.79 -10.33 -8.57
N THR A 32 -2.00 -10.22 -9.88
CA THR A 32 -1.35 -11.09 -10.87
C THR A 32 0.15 -10.84 -10.91
N MET A 33 0.58 -9.58 -10.94
CA MET A 33 1.99 -9.19 -10.96
C MET A 33 2.73 -9.65 -9.70
N PHE A 34 2.08 -9.60 -8.53
CA PHE A 34 2.65 -10.17 -7.30
C PHE A 34 3.10 -11.62 -7.50
N PHE A 35 2.25 -12.50 -8.05
CA PHE A 35 2.60 -13.91 -8.25
C PHE A 35 3.69 -14.07 -9.33
N VAL A 36 3.61 -13.32 -10.41
CA VAL A 36 4.59 -13.37 -11.50
C VAL A 36 5.97 -12.96 -10.98
N GLU A 37 6.07 -11.82 -10.32
CA GLU A 37 7.35 -11.30 -9.83
C GLU A 37 7.90 -12.08 -8.65
N MET A 38 7.05 -12.52 -7.72
CA MET A 38 7.50 -13.33 -6.59
C MET A 38 8.12 -14.65 -7.07
N THR A 39 7.50 -15.27 -8.07
CA THR A 39 8.01 -16.50 -8.67
C THR A 39 9.31 -16.22 -9.44
N ALA A 40 9.31 -15.26 -10.33
CA ALA A 40 10.48 -14.90 -11.14
C ALA A 40 11.65 -14.39 -10.29
N GLY A 41 11.38 -13.54 -9.30
CA GLY A 41 12.40 -13.02 -8.36
C GLY A 41 13.00 -14.12 -7.49
N SER A 42 12.21 -15.14 -7.15
CA SER A 42 12.72 -16.31 -6.43
C SER A 42 13.61 -17.19 -7.32
N MET A 43 13.24 -17.41 -8.57
CA MET A 43 14.04 -18.16 -9.54
C MET A 43 15.32 -17.40 -9.92
N ALA A 44 15.21 -16.12 -10.25
CA ALA A 44 16.33 -15.24 -10.60
C ALA A 44 17.20 -14.85 -9.39
N GLN A 45 16.80 -15.22 -8.18
CA GLN A 45 17.53 -14.87 -6.95
C GLN A 45 17.62 -13.35 -6.71
N SER A 46 16.72 -12.53 -7.29
CA SER A 46 16.68 -11.09 -7.15
C SER A 46 15.88 -10.65 -5.93
N GLN A 47 16.49 -9.82 -5.09
CA GLN A 47 15.81 -9.24 -3.93
C GLN A 47 14.98 -8.01 -4.33
N ALA A 48 15.40 -7.27 -5.36
CA ALA A 48 14.66 -6.14 -5.90
C ALA A 48 13.31 -6.59 -6.49
N LEU A 49 13.28 -7.68 -7.31
CA LEU A 49 12.02 -8.23 -7.82
C LEU A 49 11.10 -8.73 -6.71
N LYS A 50 11.65 -9.35 -5.65
CA LYS A 50 10.81 -9.79 -4.51
C LYS A 50 10.24 -8.62 -3.73
N ALA A 51 11.01 -7.54 -3.61
CA ALA A 51 10.53 -6.31 -2.96
C ALA A 51 9.43 -5.67 -3.80
N ASP A 52 9.61 -5.60 -5.13
CA ASP A 52 8.61 -5.08 -6.07
C ASP A 52 7.33 -5.93 -6.07
N ALA A 53 7.45 -7.26 -6.05
CA ALA A 53 6.30 -8.16 -5.87
C ALA A 53 5.50 -7.84 -4.60
N LEU A 54 6.17 -7.58 -3.48
CA LEU A 54 5.50 -7.23 -2.22
C LEU A 54 4.84 -5.85 -2.28
N ASP A 55 5.35 -4.93 -3.09
CA ASP A 55 4.70 -3.64 -3.35
C ASP A 55 3.36 -3.85 -4.09
N PHE A 56 3.34 -4.66 -5.14
CA PHE A 56 2.12 -5.08 -5.84
C PHE A 56 1.10 -5.74 -4.89
N LEU A 57 1.55 -6.58 -3.96
CA LEU A 57 0.68 -7.18 -2.93
C LEU A 57 0.14 -6.10 -1.98
N GLY A 58 1.00 -5.21 -1.49
CA GLY A 58 0.64 -4.10 -0.61
C GLY A 58 -0.43 -3.21 -1.21
N ASP A 59 -0.30 -2.89 -2.49
CA ASP A 59 -1.26 -2.10 -3.24
C ASP A 59 -2.59 -2.82 -3.44
N SER A 60 -2.56 -4.10 -3.83
CA SER A 60 -3.77 -4.93 -3.95
C SER A 60 -4.56 -4.97 -2.65
N LEU A 61 -3.88 -5.22 -1.52
CA LEU A 61 -4.48 -5.24 -0.19
C LEU A 61 -5.01 -3.86 0.20
N THR A 62 -4.27 -2.80 -0.11
CA THR A 62 -4.66 -1.41 0.19
C THR A 62 -5.95 -1.04 -0.52
N TYR A 63 -6.05 -1.32 -1.81
CA TYR A 63 -7.22 -0.98 -2.61
C TYR A 63 -8.42 -1.84 -2.23
N ALA A 64 -8.21 -3.14 -2.00
CA ALA A 64 -9.25 -4.06 -1.55
C ALA A 64 -9.79 -3.68 -0.16
N LEU A 65 -8.92 -3.38 0.81
CA LEU A 65 -9.32 -2.93 2.15
C LEU A 65 -10.06 -1.60 2.09
N SER A 66 -9.54 -0.62 1.35
CA SER A 66 -10.19 0.68 1.19
C SER A 66 -11.60 0.53 0.61
N PHE A 67 -11.77 -0.39 -0.33
CA PHE A 67 -13.07 -0.70 -0.91
C PHE A 67 -14.01 -1.40 0.08
N ALA A 68 -13.49 -2.33 0.87
CA ALA A 68 -14.27 -3.13 1.82
C ALA A 68 -14.77 -2.32 3.03
N VAL A 69 -13.97 -1.36 3.54
CA VAL A 69 -14.34 -0.58 4.74
C VAL A 69 -15.06 0.72 4.43
N LEU A 70 -15.44 0.90 3.17
CA LEU A 70 -16.14 2.08 2.72
C LEU A 70 -17.56 2.14 3.30
N GLY A 71 -17.95 3.28 3.89
CA GLY A 71 -19.23 3.42 4.60
C GLY A 71 -19.26 2.76 5.98
N MET A 72 -18.13 2.23 6.47
CA MET A 72 -18.01 1.69 7.83
C MET A 72 -17.62 2.76 8.84
N THR A 73 -17.78 2.45 10.12
CA THR A 73 -17.47 3.37 11.23
C THR A 73 -15.99 3.81 11.22
N LEU A 74 -15.70 5.00 11.77
CA LEU A 74 -14.34 5.50 11.90
C LEU A 74 -13.41 4.49 12.59
N LYS A 75 -13.90 3.79 13.60
CA LYS A 75 -13.17 2.73 14.31
C LYS A 75 -12.77 1.57 13.40
N THR A 76 -13.69 1.08 12.57
CA THR A 76 -13.42 -0.01 11.61
C THR A 76 -12.40 0.42 10.55
N ARG A 77 -12.51 1.64 10.04
CA ARG A 77 -11.55 2.23 9.08
C ARG A 77 -10.15 2.37 9.69
N ALA A 78 -10.08 2.86 10.93
CA ALA A 78 -8.81 2.97 11.65
C ALA A 78 -8.18 1.60 11.94
N MET A 79 -8.99 0.58 12.27
CA MET A 79 -8.50 -0.80 12.43
C MET A 79 -7.99 -1.38 11.11
N ALA A 80 -8.66 -1.15 9.99
CA ALA A 80 -8.18 -1.55 8.66
C ALA A 80 -6.85 -0.85 8.31
N ALA A 81 -6.70 0.43 8.64
CA ALA A 81 -5.44 1.15 8.47
C ALA A 81 -4.31 0.60 9.37
N MET A 82 -4.63 0.17 10.60
CA MET A 82 -3.67 -0.53 11.46
C MET A 82 -3.21 -1.86 10.85
N LEU A 83 -4.15 -2.66 10.31
CA LEU A 83 -3.82 -3.91 9.64
C LEU A 83 -2.92 -3.67 8.43
N LYS A 84 -3.27 -2.69 7.58
CA LYS A 84 -2.46 -2.28 6.43
C LYS A 84 -1.05 -1.86 6.84
N GLY A 85 -0.92 -0.95 7.81
CA GLY A 85 0.38 -0.49 8.29
C GLY A 85 1.20 -1.63 8.90
N GLY A 86 0.57 -2.54 9.63
CA GLY A 86 1.22 -3.72 10.18
C GLY A 86 1.72 -4.70 9.12
N SER A 87 0.91 -4.97 8.07
CA SER A 87 1.33 -5.83 6.96
C SER A 87 2.50 -5.22 6.18
N LEU A 88 2.45 -3.90 5.92
CA LEU A 88 3.54 -3.20 5.23
C LEU A 88 4.84 -3.19 6.04
N ALA A 89 4.76 -3.05 7.38
CA ALA A 89 5.91 -3.17 8.26
C ALA A 89 6.51 -4.59 8.21
N ALA A 90 5.67 -5.62 8.24
CA ALA A 90 6.10 -7.02 8.14
C ALA A 90 6.79 -7.30 6.79
N MET A 91 6.23 -6.79 5.69
CA MET A 91 6.83 -6.90 4.35
C MET A 91 8.19 -6.19 4.29
N GLY A 92 8.29 -4.96 4.80
CA GLY A 92 9.55 -4.22 4.86
C GLY A 92 10.63 -4.92 5.67
N LEU A 93 10.29 -5.45 6.84
CA LEU A 93 11.22 -6.23 7.66
C LEU A 93 11.63 -7.54 6.99
N PHE A 94 10.72 -8.21 6.30
CA PHE A 94 10.99 -9.44 5.56
C PHE A 94 11.98 -9.17 4.41
N VAL A 95 11.73 -8.14 3.58
CA VAL A 95 12.65 -7.75 2.50
C VAL A 95 14.01 -7.36 3.06
N LEU A 96 14.05 -6.56 4.13
CA LEU A 96 15.31 -6.16 4.76
C LEU A 96 16.09 -7.37 5.28
N GLY A 97 15.41 -8.31 5.94
CA GLY A 97 16.03 -9.55 6.43
C GLY A 97 16.61 -10.40 5.30
N LEU A 98 15.85 -10.58 4.19
CA LEU A 98 16.35 -11.31 3.02
C LEU A 98 17.52 -10.59 2.35
N THR A 99 17.47 -9.27 2.26
CA THR A 99 18.54 -8.44 1.68
C THR A 99 19.82 -8.57 2.52
N LEU A 100 19.72 -8.47 3.84
CA LEU A 100 20.85 -8.66 4.75
C LEU A 100 21.43 -10.08 4.65
N TYR A 101 20.59 -11.10 4.63
CA TYR A 101 21.04 -12.48 4.42
C TYR A 101 21.82 -12.62 3.12
N ARG A 102 21.36 -11.96 2.05
CA ARG A 102 21.98 -12.01 0.73
C ARG A 102 23.34 -11.34 0.67
N VAL A 103 23.60 -10.31 1.49
CA VAL A 103 24.93 -9.69 1.64
C VAL A 103 25.99 -10.74 1.98
N PHE A 104 25.63 -11.73 2.82
CA PHE A 104 26.57 -12.76 3.26
C PHE A 104 26.66 -13.97 2.33
N THR A 105 25.63 -14.24 1.53
CA THR A 105 25.58 -15.41 0.62
C THR A 105 26.05 -15.09 -0.81
N GLY A 106 26.07 -13.84 -1.21
CA GLY A 106 26.81 -13.26 -2.33
C GLY A 106 26.62 -13.90 -3.71
N ALA A 107 25.36 -14.16 -4.16
CA ALA A 107 25.13 -14.61 -5.54
C ALA A 107 24.51 -13.49 -6.37
N ALA A 108 25.07 -13.23 -7.56
CA ALA A 108 24.50 -12.30 -8.51
C ALA A 108 23.18 -12.85 -9.06
N PRO A 109 22.12 -12.02 -9.14
CA PRO A 109 20.86 -12.45 -9.71
C PRO A 109 20.93 -12.57 -11.24
N GLU A 110 19.97 -13.26 -11.84
CA GLU A 110 19.85 -13.40 -13.28
C GLU A 110 19.35 -12.09 -13.93
N ALA A 111 20.27 -11.25 -14.39
CA ALA A 111 19.97 -9.95 -14.94
C ALA A 111 18.96 -9.96 -16.11
N PRO A 112 18.98 -10.92 -17.07
CA PRO A 112 17.97 -10.98 -18.13
C PRO A 112 16.54 -11.18 -17.59
N VAL A 113 16.38 -12.03 -16.57
CA VAL A 113 15.08 -12.25 -15.93
C VAL A 113 14.63 -10.99 -15.17
N MET A 114 15.54 -10.36 -14.41
CA MET A 114 15.25 -9.08 -13.74
C MET A 114 14.76 -8.01 -14.74
N GLY A 115 15.46 -7.86 -15.86
CA GLY A 115 15.13 -6.87 -16.90
C GLY A 115 13.78 -7.16 -17.56
N GLY A 116 13.54 -8.41 -17.97
CA GLY A 116 12.29 -8.82 -18.63
C GLY A 116 11.07 -8.66 -17.72
N ILE A 117 11.17 -9.13 -16.49
CA ILE A 117 10.08 -9.04 -15.51
C ILE A 117 9.87 -7.61 -15.01
N GLY A 118 10.94 -6.86 -14.72
CA GLY A 118 10.84 -5.45 -14.34
C GLY A 118 10.23 -4.58 -15.44
N PHE A 119 10.48 -4.90 -16.72
CA PHE A 119 9.80 -4.24 -17.84
C PHE A 119 8.29 -4.58 -17.87
N LEU A 120 7.93 -5.84 -17.61
CA LEU A 120 6.53 -6.24 -17.51
C LEU A 120 5.82 -5.54 -16.35
N ALA A 121 6.47 -5.42 -15.21
CA ALA A 121 5.99 -4.69 -14.04
C ALA A 121 5.75 -3.20 -14.35
N LEU A 122 6.73 -2.54 -14.97
CA LEU A 122 6.58 -1.16 -15.43
C LEU A 122 5.38 -1.00 -16.37
N ALA A 123 5.22 -1.92 -17.33
CA ALA A 123 4.07 -1.89 -18.25
C ALA A 123 2.74 -2.06 -17.50
N ALA A 124 2.66 -2.98 -16.52
CA ALA A 124 1.48 -3.20 -15.69
C ALA A 124 1.11 -1.95 -14.87
N ASN A 125 2.10 -1.29 -14.26
CA ASN A 125 1.88 -0.06 -13.51
C ASN A 125 1.49 1.12 -14.40
N LEU A 126 2.08 1.25 -15.58
CA LEU A 126 1.65 2.26 -16.55
C LEU A 126 0.21 2.04 -17.02
N ILE A 127 -0.20 0.80 -17.28
CA ILE A 127 -1.59 0.47 -17.59
C ILE A 127 -2.52 0.84 -16.44
N SER A 128 -2.14 0.56 -15.19
CA SER A 128 -2.89 0.94 -13.99
C SER A 128 -3.04 2.46 -13.88
N VAL A 129 -1.95 3.21 -14.12
CA VAL A 129 -1.98 4.69 -14.18
C VAL A 129 -2.96 5.17 -15.25
N LEU A 130 -2.95 4.57 -16.46
CA LEU A 130 -3.86 4.95 -17.54
C LEU A 130 -5.34 4.69 -17.20
N PHE A 131 -5.66 3.57 -16.54
CA PHE A 131 -7.02 3.32 -16.06
C PHE A 131 -7.50 4.36 -15.05
N LEU A 132 -6.60 4.86 -14.20
CA LEU A 132 -6.90 5.82 -13.15
C LEU A 132 -6.79 7.28 -13.62
N LEU A 133 -6.12 7.55 -14.74
CA LEU A 133 -5.78 8.91 -15.20
C LEU A 133 -7.01 9.80 -15.36
N ARG A 134 -8.10 9.28 -15.89
CA ARG A 134 -9.36 10.04 -16.08
C ARG A 134 -10.06 10.40 -14.79
N PHE A 135 -9.67 9.76 -13.67
CA PHE A 135 -10.25 9.99 -12.34
C PHE A 135 -9.32 10.79 -11.41
N ARG A 136 -8.13 11.20 -11.88
CA ARG A 136 -7.09 11.88 -11.09
C ARG A 136 -7.54 13.20 -10.42
N GLU A 137 -8.56 13.85 -10.99
CA GLU A 137 -9.15 15.10 -10.48
C GLU A 137 -10.36 14.86 -9.56
N GLY A 138 -10.65 13.58 -9.24
CA GLY A 138 -11.65 13.18 -8.25
C GLY A 138 -11.26 13.55 -6.83
N ASP A 139 -11.98 12.95 -5.86
CA ASP A 139 -11.71 13.21 -4.45
C ASP A 139 -10.31 12.70 -4.01
N ALA A 140 -9.89 13.12 -2.80
CA ALA A 140 -8.54 12.88 -2.28
C ALA A 140 -8.14 11.40 -2.28
N ASN A 141 -9.11 10.48 -2.15
CA ASN A 141 -8.88 9.04 -2.13
C ASN A 141 -8.46 8.51 -3.51
N ILE A 142 -9.16 8.93 -4.56
CA ILE A 142 -8.86 8.55 -5.96
C ILE A 142 -7.51 9.13 -6.39
N ARG A 143 -7.26 10.37 -6.02
CA ARG A 143 -5.97 11.03 -6.29
C ARG A 143 -4.81 10.30 -5.61
N SER A 144 -5.00 9.76 -4.40
CA SER A 144 -3.96 9.00 -3.71
C SER A 144 -3.63 7.69 -4.42
N VAL A 145 -4.64 6.95 -4.90
CA VAL A 145 -4.45 5.71 -5.68
C VAL A 145 -3.64 5.98 -6.96
N TRP A 146 -4.00 7.04 -7.70
CA TRP A 146 -3.25 7.43 -8.91
C TRP A 146 -1.80 7.81 -8.59
N LEU A 147 -1.55 8.52 -7.48
CA LEU A 147 -0.21 8.90 -7.03
C LEU A 147 0.62 7.68 -6.63
N CYS A 148 0.03 6.67 -5.96
CA CYS A 148 0.67 5.41 -5.66
C CYS A 148 1.14 4.73 -6.96
N SER A 149 0.23 4.40 -7.86
CA SER A 149 0.57 3.71 -9.12
C SER A 149 1.64 4.45 -9.95
N ARG A 150 1.66 5.79 -9.90
CA ARG A 150 2.73 6.59 -10.54
C ARG A 150 4.08 6.40 -9.85
N ASN A 151 4.10 6.36 -8.52
CA ASN A 151 5.32 6.18 -7.75
C ASN A 151 5.88 4.76 -7.93
N ASP A 152 5.00 3.75 -8.04
CA ASP A 152 5.37 2.36 -8.29
C ASP A 152 6.03 2.21 -9.66
N ALA A 153 5.50 2.91 -10.69
CA ALA A 153 6.16 2.96 -11.99
C ALA A 153 7.60 3.54 -11.91
N ILE A 154 7.85 4.50 -11.01
CA ILE A 154 9.21 5.02 -10.76
C ILE A 154 10.06 3.96 -10.06
N GLY A 155 9.51 3.21 -9.10
CA GLY A 155 10.17 2.08 -8.45
C GLY A 155 10.62 1.02 -9.45
N ASN A 156 9.75 0.66 -10.41
CA ASN A 156 10.08 -0.31 -11.46
C ASN A 156 11.21 0.17 -12.38
N VAL A 157 11.31 1.47 -12.64
CA VAL A 157 12.47 2.03 -13.35
C VAL A 157 13.75 1.80 -12.56
N ALA A 158 13.72 1.92 -11.24
CA ALA A 158 14.89 1.61 -10.40
C ALA A 158 15.28 0.12 -10.48
N VAL A 159 14.30 -0.80 -10.52
CA VAL A 159 14.55 -2.23 -10.74
C VAL A 159 15.21 -2.48 -12.10
N LEU A 160 14.74 -1.82 -13.16
CA LEU A 160 15.35 -1.92 -14.50
C LEU A 160 16.79 -1.39 -14.54
N ILE A 161 17.07 -0.28 -13.87
CA ILE A 161 18.42 0.26 -13.72
C ILE A 161 19.30 -0.74 -12.96
N ALA A 162 18.78 -1.33 -11.87
CA ALA A 162 19.52 -2.35 -11.13
C ALA A 162 19.82 -3.57 -12.03
N ALA A 163 18.87 -4.04 -12.83
CA ALA A 163 19.07 -5.16 -13.77
C ALA A 163 20.18 -4.84 -14.79
N ALA A 164 20.17 -3.64 -15.36
CA ALA A 164 21.22 -3.18 -16.29
C ALA A 164 22.61 -3.11 -15.62
N LEU A 165 22.69 -2.62 -14.38
CA LEU A 165 23.94 -2.56 -13.63
C LEU A 165 24.41 -3.95 -13.21
N VAL A 166 23.54 -4.86 -12.80
CA VAL A 166 23.88 -6.28 -12.53
C VAL A 166 24.45 -6.92 -13.79
N TRP A 167 23.80 -6.72 -14.94
CA TRP A 167 24.27 -7.25 -16.21
C TRP A 167 25.66 -6.71 -16.60
N ALA A 168 25.87 -5.40 -16.43
CA ALA A 168 27.14 -4.75 -16.80
C ALA A 168 28.30 -5.08 -15.86
N THR A 169 28.02 -5.29 -14.56
CA THR A 169 29.07 -5.46 -13.52
C THR A 169 29.23 -6.89 -13.04
N GLY A 170 28.26 -7.78 -13.31
CA GLY A 170 28.19 -9.12 -12.72
C GLY A 170 28.01 -9.13 -11.19
N SER A 171 27.73 -7.97 -10.59
CA SER A 171 27.66 -7.78 -9.15
C SER A 171 26.21 -7.82 -8.65
N TYR A 172 25.99 -8.38 -7.46
CA TYR A 172 24.67 -8.42 -6.80
C TYR A 172 24.31 -7.10 -6.08
N TRP A 173 25.27 -6.19 -5.88
CA TRP A 173 25.05 -4.95 -5.12
C TRP A 173 23.93 -4.05 -5.64
N PRO A 174 23.78 -3.81 -6.97
CA PRO A 174 22.69 -2.97 -7.47
C PRO A 174 21.30 -3.51 -7.08
N ASP A 175 21.10 -4.84 -7.13
CA ASP A 175 19.88 -5.50 -6.72
C ASP A 175 19.60 -5.28 -5.21
N LEU A 176 20.61 -5.46 -4.36
CA LEU A 176 20.48 -5.26 -2.92
C LEU A 176 20.21 -3.81 -2.52
N VAL A 177 20.82 -2.85 -3.22
CA VAL A 177 20.60 -1.42 -2.95
C VAL A 177 19.15 -1.03 -3.25
N VAL A 178 18.61 -1.49 -4.37
CA VAL A 178 17.20 -1.22 -4.71
C VAL A 178 16.26 -1.94 -3.72
N ALA A 179 16.51 -3.20 -3.40
CA ALA A 179 15.72 -3.93 -2.40
C ALA A 179 15.72 -3.25 -1.02
N ALA A 180 16.90 -2.81 -0.56
CA ALA A 180 17.03 -2.07 0.70
C ALA A 180 16.29 -0.73 0.66
N GLY A 181 16.36 -0.01 -0.46
CA GLY A 181 15.62 1.23 -0.69
C GLY A 181 14.11 1.02 -0.59
N MET A 182 13.58 -0.02 -1.24
CA MET A 182 12.15 -0.38 -1.18
C MET A 182 11.73 -0.80 0.22
N ALA A 183 12.54 -1.61 0.92
CA ALA A 183 12.29 -1.95 2.33
C ALA A 183 12.21 -0.71 3.22
N GLY A 184 13.11 0.26 2.99
CA GLY A 184 13.08 1.55 3.68
C GLY A 184 11.80 2.34 3.43
N LEU A 185 11.33 2.38 2.17
CA LEU A 185 10.06 3.01 1.81
C LEU A 185 8.86 2.32 2.47
N PHE A 186 8.82 0.97 2.51
CA PHE A 186 7.76 0.22 3.20
C PHE A 186 7.72 0.55 4.69
N LEU A 187 8.86 0.55 5.37
CA LEU A 187 8.95 0.84 6.80
C LEU A 187 8.58 2.30 7.11
N HIS A 188 9.00 3.23 6.27
CA HIS A 188 8.62 4.64 6.38
C HIS A 188 7.10 4.82 6.22
N SER A 189 6.51 4.26 5.17
CA SER A 189 5.07 4.31 4.90
C SER A 189 4.26 3.63 6.01
N ALA A 190 4.70 2.46 6.47
CA ALA A 190 4.09 1.74 7.59
C ALA A 190 4.06 2.61 8.86
N THR A 191 5.16 3.27 9.19
CA THR A 191 5.25 4.15 10.35
C THR A 191 4.24 5.30 10.27
N LEU A 192 4.15 5.97 9.12
CA LEU A 192 3.18 7.06 8.92
C LEU A 192 1.74 6.58 9.03
N ILE A 193 1.41 5.43 8.42
CA ILE A 193 0.06 4.84 8.46
C ILE A 193 -0.30 4.46 9.91
N LEU A 194 0.59 3.78 10.63
CA LEU A 194 0.35 3.34 11.99
C LEU A 194 0.17 4.52 12.96
N LEU A 195 0.95 5.58 12.81
CA LEU A 195 0.80 6.77 13.63
C LEU A 195 -0.57 7.44 13.40
N ARG A 196 -0.98 7.62 12.15
CA ARG A 196 -2.30 8.19 11.81
C ARG A 196 -3.45 7.31 12.29
N ALA A 197 -3.38 6.01 12.06
CA ALA A 197 -4.41 5.07 12.50
C ALA A 197 -4.57 5.04 14.03
N ARG A 198 -3.46 5.16 14.79
CA ARG A 198 -3.52 5.31 16.25
C ARG A 198 -4.23 6.58 16.69
N GLN A 199 -3.98 7.71 16.03
CA GLN A 199 -4.64 8.99 16.31
C GLN A 199 -6.14 8.89 16.01
N GLU A 200 -6.54 8.30 14.87
CA GLU A 200 -7.94 8.09 14.51
C GLU A 200 -8.66 7.17 15.50
N LEU A 201 -8.01 6.09 15.95
CA LEU A 201 -8.55 5.20 16.99
C LEU A 201 -8.73 5.92 18.33
N ALA A 202 -7.77 6.74 18.73
CA ALA A 202 -7.88 7.53 19.96
C ALA A 202 -9.06 8.52 19.88
N HIS A 203 -9.22 9.18 18.72
CA HIS A 203 -10.33 10.09 18.48
C HIS A 203 -11.69 9.36 18.48
N ALA A 204 -11.78 8.21 17.82
CA ALA A 204 -12.99 7.40 17.79
C ALA A 204 -13.42 6.96 19.21
N ARG A 205 -12.48 6.54 20.06
CA ARG A 205 -12.73 6.18 21.46
C ARG A 205 -13.21 7.37 22.28
N ALA A 206 -12.59 8.54 22.10
CA ALA A 206 -13.02 9.78 22.78
C ALA A 206 -14.46 10.18 22.41
N CYS A 207 -14.84 10.07 21.13
CA CYS A 207 -16.19 10.32 20.68
C CYS A 207 -17.19 9.32 21.28
N GLU A 208 -16.88 8.03 21.33
CA GLU A 208 -17.73 7.01 21.96
C GLU A 208 -17.96 7.34 23.46
N GLN A 209 -16.91 7.70 24.19
CA GLN A 209 -16.99 8.06 25.62
C GLN A 209 -17.85 9.31 25.87
N THR A 210 -17.69 10.35 25.04
CA THR A 210 -18.46 11.59 25.13
C THR A 210 -19.95 11.34 24.85
N SER A 211 -20.25 10.52 23.85
CA SER A 211 -21.62 10.13 23.51
C SER A 211 -22.29 9.33 24.64
N ALA A 212 -21.57 8.37 25.23
CA ALA A 212 -22.07 7.56 26.35
C ALA A 212 -22.31 8.42 27.60
N ALA A 213 -21.40 9.35 27.93
CA ALA A 213 -21.56 10.27 29.05
C ALA A 213 -22.77 11.22 28.87
N GLY A 214 -22.98 11.71 27.62
CA GLY A 214 -24.13 12.54 27.28
C GLY A 214 -25.45 11.79 27.43
N LEU A 215 -25.49 10.52 26.99
CA LEU A 215 -26.69 9.68 27.13
C LEU A 215 -27.01 9.40 28.62
N MET A 216 -26.02 9.07 29.43
CA MET A 216 -26.18 8.86 30.87
C MET A 216 -26.69 10.12 31.58
N THR A 217 -26.22 11.28 31.19
CA THR A 217 -26.68 12.56 31.74
C THR A 217 -28.12 12.86 31.34
N ALA A 218 -28.52 12.55 30.11
CA ALA A 218 -29.90 12.71 29.62
C ALA A 218 -30.88 11.76 30.35
N ILE A 219 -30.50 10.49 30.55
CA ILE A 219 -31.30 9.51 31.31
C ILE A 219 -31.46 9.94 32.76
N ARG A 220 -30.41 10.41 33.41
CA ARG A 220 -30.47 10.92 34.80
C ARG A 220 -31.43 12.11 34.93
N LYS A 221 -31.43 13.05 33.96
CA LYS A 221 -32.36 14.18 33.94
C LYS A 221 -33.82 13.72 33.78
N ALA A 222 -34.08 12.74 32.93
CA ALA A 222 -35.43 12.22 32.69
C ALA A 222 -36.01 11.46 33.91
N HIS A 223 -35.19 10.91 34.80
CA HIS A 223 -35.62 10.26 36.02
C HIS A 223 -35.85 11.19 37.24
N THR A 224 -35.45 12.48 37.11
CA THR A 224 -35.60 13.47 38.20
C THR A 224 -36.74 14.49 37.98
N THR A 225 -37.47 14.36 36.87
CA THR A 225 -38.70 15.07 36.53
C THR A 225 -39.89 14.11 36.63
#